data_a7dc9c6bbfca9a93b8bb3de7e45d16aa
#
_entry.id   a7dc9c6bbfca9a93b8bb3de7e45d16aa
#
_cell.length_a   1.000
_cell.length_b   1.000
_cell.length_c   1.000
_cell.angle_alpha   90.00
_cell.angle_beta   90.00
_cell.angle_gamma   90.00
#
_symmetry.space_group_name_H-M   'P 1'
#
loop_
_entity.id
_entity.type
_entity.pdbx_description
1 polymer ?
#
loop_
_entity_poly.entity_id
_entity_poly.type
_entity_poly.pdbx_seq_one_letter_code
_entity_poly.pdbx_strand_id
1 'polypeptide(L)'
;MLGKKIEEHETNVYLVNTGWAGGRYGMERCFRMKLPYTRAMVTAALNGELEKAEFEKDPVFGLAVPKSCPGVPAEFLSQKALWQDDKAYEAAAKELAQSFIKNFKKYTNMPDAIVNAGPKAE
;
A
#
# COMPACT_ATOMS: atom_id res chain seq x y z
N MET A 1 1.97 7.95 19.64
CA MET A 1 0.65 7.53 20.17
C MET A 1 0.16 6.24 19.52
N LEU A 2 -0.01 6.17 18.18
CA LEU A 2 -0.47 4.95 17.49
C LEU A 2 0.48 3.75 17.70
N GLY A 3 1.79 3.93 17.57
CA GLY A 3 2.78 2.85 17.75
C GLY A 3 2.68 2.17 19.12
N LYS A 4 2.54 2.93 20.20
CA LYS A 4 2.34 2.37 21.54
C LYS A 4 1.09 1.50 21.64
N LYS A 5 0.00 1.92 21.01
CA LYS A 5 -1.26 1.15 21.00
C LYS A 5 -1.13 -0.15 20.21
N ILE A 6 -0.39 -0.15 19.13
CA ILE A 6 -0.11 -1.36 18.35
C ILE A 6 0.72 -2.34 19.19
N GLU A 7 1.77 -1.87 19.87
CA GLU A 7 2.60 -2.69 20.75
C GLU A 7 1.82 -3.24 21.96
N GLU A 8 1.00 -2.39 22.61
CA GLU A 8 0.22 -2.79 23.80
C GLU A 8 -0.86 -3.85 23.50
N HIS A 9 -1.43 -3.84 22.27
CA HIS A 9 -2.59 -4.65 21.91
C HIS A 9 -2.32 -5.67 20.82
N GLU A 10 -1.08 -5.77 20.30
CA GLU A 10 -0.68 -6.66 19.20
C GLU A 10 -1.65 -6.61 18.01
N THR A 11 -2.10 -5.39 17.67
CA THR A 11 -3.16 -5.16 16.69
C THR A 11 -2.64 -5.26 15.27
N ASN A 12 -3.33 -6.02 14.42
CA ASN A 12 -3.08 -6.03 12.97
C ASN A 12 -3.51 -4.70 12.35
N VAL A 13 -2.64 -4.14 11.51
CA VAL A 13 -2.88 -2.86 10.84
C VAL A 13 -2.89 -3.06 9.33
N TYR A 14 -3.98 -2.66 8.68
CA TYR A 14 -4.13 -2.69 7.23
C TYR A 14 -4.29 -1.29 6.67
N LEU A 15 -3.60 -1.02 5.55
CA LEU A 15 -3.80 0.18 4.74
C LEU A 15 -4.70 -0.18 3.56
N VAL A 16 -5.88 0.41 3.48
CA VAL A 16 -6.81 0.22 2.36
C VAL A 16 -6.86 1.49 1.52
N ASN A 17 -6.29 1.42 0.32
CA ASN A 17 -6.34 2.54 -0.62
C ASN A 17 -7.59 2.42 -1.48
N THR A 18 -8.51 3.38 -1.34
CA THR A 18 -9.78 3.46 -2.05
C THR A 18 -9.82 4.54 -3.12
N GLY A 19 -8.67 5.14 -3.41
CA GLY A 19 -8.55 6.27 -4.32
C GLY A 19 -8.47 5.87 -5.79
N TRP A 20 -7.52 6.45 -6.48
CA TRP A 20 -7.28 6.27 -7.90
C TRP A 20 -6.29 5.13 -8.16
N ALA A 21 -6.57 4.35 -9.21
CA ALA A 21 -5.76 3.21 -9.63
C ALA A 21 -5.50 3.30 -11.14
N GLY A 22 -4.47 2.59 -11.63
CA GLY A 22 -4.09 2.56 -13.03
C GLY A 22 -3.33 3.80 -13.53
N GLY A 23 -3.10 4.79 -12.67
CA GLY A 23 -2.39 6.02 -13.00
C GLY A 23 -2.64 7.14 -12.01
N ARG A 24 -2.02 8.30 -12.24
CA ARG A 24 -2.30 9.53 -11.48
C ARG A 24 -3.64 10.12 -11.90
N TYR A 25 -4.31 10.81 -11.00
CA TYR A 25 -5.53 11.56 -11.32
C TYR A 25 -5.31 12.46 -12.55
N GLY A 26 -6.24 12.39 -13.50
CA GLY A 26 -6.16 13.14 -14.75
C GLY A 26 -5.47 12.41 -15.91
N MET A 27 -4.85 11.25 -15.69
CA MET A 27 -4.38 10.40 -16.79
C MET A 27 -5.56 9.68 -17.44
N GLU A 28 -5.48 9.47 -18.77
CA GLU A 28 -6.56 8.91 -19.60
C GLU A 28 -7.10 7.56 -19.08
N ARG A 29 -6.24 6.75 -18.47
CA ARG A 29 -6.58 5.39 -18.01
C ARG A 29 -6.71 5.24 -16.50
N CYS A 30 -6.64 6.35 -15.79
CA CYS A 30 -6.83 6.39 -14.37
C CYS A 30 -8.32 6.20 -14.05
N PHE A 31 -8.61 5.30 -13.11
CA PHE A 31 -9.97 5.05 -12.65
C PHE A 31 -10.05 5.00 -11.13
N ARG A 32 -11.23 5.23 -10.61
CA ARG A 32 -11.46 5.12 -9.17
C ARG A 32 -11.73 3.66 -8.80
N MET A 33 -11.14 3.20 -7.69
CA MET A 33 -11.41 1.86 -7.17
C MET A 33 -12.91 1.65 -6.97
N LYS A 34 -13.45 0.54 -7.48
CA LYS A 34 -14.86 0.22 -7.39
C LYS A 34 -15.27 -0.03 -5.94
N LEU A 35 -16.37 0.56 -5.52
CA LEU A 35 -16.88 0.45 -4.15
C LEU A 35 -17.09 -1.01 -3.67
N PRO A 36 -17.59 -1.95 -4.49
CA PRO A 36 -17.70 -3.35 -4.08
C PRO A 36 -16.36 -3.98 -3.70
N TYR A 37 -15.27 -3.65 -4.40
CA TYR A 37 -13.94 -4.16 -4.08
C TYR A 37 -13.40 -3.57 -2.76
N THR A 38 -13.60 -2.28 -2.55
CA THR A 38 -13.26 -1.62 -1.29
C THR A 38 -14.00 -2.26 -0.11
N ARG A 39 -15.29 -2.51 -0.25
CA ARG A 39 -16.10 -3.19 0.78
C ARG A 39 -15.61 -4.61 1.04
N ALA A 40 -15.29 -5.37 -0.02
CA ALA A 40 -14.75 -6.72 0.11
C ALA A 40 -13.42 -6.74 0.85
N MET A 41 -12.49 -5.82 0.54
CA MET A 41 -11.20 -5.70 1.24
C MET A 41 -11.39 -5.40 2.74
N VAL A 42 -12.25 -4.44 3.07
CA VAL A 42 -12.53 -4.09 4.48
C VAL A 42 -13.19 -5.26 5.21
N THR A 43 -14.15 -5.93 4.59
CA THR A 43 -14.81 -7.10 5.18
C THR A 43 -13.81 -8.24 5.42
N ALA A 44 -12.95 -8.54 4.46
CA ALA A 44 -11.92 -9.57 4.58
C ALA A 44 -10.91 -9.25 5.72
N ALA A 45 -10.54 -7.98 5.88
CA ALA A 45 -9.68 -7.54 6.98
C ALA A 45 -10.38 -7.73 8.35
N LEU A 46 -11.63 -7.31 8.47
CA LEU A 46 -12.41 -7.42 9.72
C LEU A 46 -12.70 -8.87 10.11
N ASN A 47 -12.90 -9.75 9.14
CA ASN A 47 -13.18 -11.17 9.37
C ASN A 47 -11.90 -12.01 9.57
N GLY A 48 -10.70 -11.42 9.53
CA GLY A 48 -9.45 -12.15 9.63
C GLY A 48 -9.12 -13.03 8.41
N GLU A 49 -9.83 -12.84 7.30
CA GLU A 49 -9.59 -13.62 6.09
C GLU A 49 -8.24 -13.30 5.44
N LEU A 50 -7.79 -12.05 5.57
CA LEU A 50 -6.48 -11.62 5.07
C LEU A 50 -5.32 -12.23 5.86
N GLU A 51 -5.51 -12.64 7.10
CA GLU A 51 -4.46 -13.31 7.90
C GLU A 51 -4.05 -14.67 7.30
N LYS A 52 -4.94 -15.28 6.51
CA LYS A 52 -4.71 -16.56 5.81
C LYS A 52 -4.19 -16.38 4.38
N ALA A 53 -4.12 -15.15 3.89
CA ALA A 53 -3.66 -14.86 2.55
C ALA A 53 -2.13 -14.93 2.47
N GLU A 54 -1.61 -15.28 1.31
CA GLU A 54 -0.20 -15.08 1.00
C GLU A 54 0.06 -13.60 0.70
N PHE A 55 1.19 -13.10 1.17
CA PHE A 55 1.63 -11.73 0.93
C PHE A 55 2.89 -11.70 0.08
N GLU A 56 3.00 -10.64 -0.72
CA GLU A 56 4.20 -10.28 -1.45
C GLU A 56 4.69 -8.92 -0.96
N LYS A 57 6.01 -8.79 -0.81
CA LYS A 57 6.59 -7.53 -0.37
C LYS A 57 6.74 -6.58 -1.55
N ASP A 58 6.15 -5.40 -1.45
CA ASP A 58 6.35 -4.32 -2.41
C ASP A 58 7.84 -3.89 -2.43
N PRO A 59 8.50 -3.87 -3.60
CA PRO A 59 9.93 -3.60 -3.68
C PRO A 59 10.31 -2.16 -3.34
N VAL A 60 9.40 -1.20 -3.53
CA VAL A 60 9.65 0.23 -3.31
C VAL A 60 9.28 0.66 -1.90
N PHE A 61 8.06 0.32 -1.49
CA PHE A 61 7.52 0.77 -0.20
C PHE A 61 7.70 -0.24 0.94
N GLY A 62 8.11 -1.47 0.62
CA GLY A 62 8.35 -2.52 1.61
C GLY A 62 7.09 -3.03 2.31
N LEU A 63 5.91 -2.66 1.84
CA LEU A 63 4.62 -3.08 2.39
C LEU A 63 4.31 -4.52 1.98
N ALA A 64 3.67 -5.27 2.87
CA ALA A 64 3.12 -6.57 2.55
C ALA A 64 1.78 -6.41 1.82
N VAL A 65 1.74 -6.84 0.55
CA VAL A 65 0.56 -6.77 -0.31
C VAL A 65 -0.05 -8.15 -0.44
N PRO A 66 -1.34 -8.36 -0.14
CA PRO A 66 -1.97 -9.66 -0.27
C PRO A 66 -2.07 -10.06 -1.76
N LYS A 67 -1.74 -11.31 -2.08
CA LYS A 67 -1.86 -11.85 -3.44
C LYS A 67 -3.30 -12.19 -3.81
N SER A 68 -4.16 -12.40 -2.82
CA SER A 68 -5.58 -12.68 -3.01
C SER A 68 -6.42 -12.04 -1.92
N CYS A 69 -7.65 -11.69 -2.29
CA CYS A 69 -8.65 -11.19 -1.36
C CYS A 69 -10.03 -11.67 -1.84
N PRO A 70 -10.86 -12.26 -0.97
CA PRO A 70 -12.21 -12.69 -1.33
C PRO A 70 -13.03 -11.54 -1.92
N GLY A 71 -13.68 -11.77 -3.06
CA GLY A 71 -14.51 -10.79 -3.74
C GLY A 71 -13.76 -9.70 -4.51
N VAL A 72 -12.42 -9.78 -4.60
CA VAL A 72 -11.58 -8.83 -5.35
C VAL A 72 -10.75 -9.61 -6.38
N PRO A 73 -10.83 -9.27 -7.68
CA PRO A 73 -9.91 -9.86 -8.66
C PRO A 73 -8.45 -9.51 -8.32
N ALA A 74 -7.55 -10.49 -8.46
CA ALA A 74 -6.15 -10.34 -8.05
C ALA A 74 -5.42 -9.16 -8.72
N GLU A 75 -5.78 -8.81 -9.94
CA GLU A 75 -5.24 -7.67 -10.68
C GLU A 75 -5.43 -6.33 -9.96
N PHE A 76 -6.51 -6.18 -9.17
CA PHE A 76 -6.79 -4.95 -8.41
C PHE A 76 -5.98 -4.85 -7.11
N LEU A 77 -5.30 -5.91 -6.70
CA LEU A 77 -4.41 -5.91 -5.54
C LEU A 77 -2.99 -5.44 -5.88
N SER A 78 -2.59 -5.51 -7.15
CA SER A 78 -1.28 -5.06 -7.63
C SER A 78 -1.39 -3.75 -8.38
N GLN A 79 -0.87 -2.67 -7.81
CA GLN A 79 -0.85 -1.37 -8.48
C GLN A 79 -0.04 -1.41 -9.78
N LYS A 80 1.09 -2.13 -9.80
CA LYS A 80 1.91 -2.27 -11.01
C LYS A 80 1.12 -2.94 -12.14
N ALA A 81 0.33 -3.97 -11.85
CA ALA A 81 -0.48 -4.66 -12.85
C ALA A 81 -1.58 -3.78 -13.47
N LEU A 82 -2.06 -2.77 -12.73
CA LEU A 82 -3.07 -1.83 -13.21
C LEU A 82 -2.49 -0.72 -14.10
N TRP A 83 -1.19 -0.44 -13.97
CA TRP A 83 -0.50 0.48 -14.87
C TRP A 83 -0.09 -0.28 -16.12
N GLN A 84 -0.42 0.25 -17.29
CA GLN A 84 -0.11 -0.40 -18.57
C GLN A 84 1.33 -0.15 -19.04
N ASP A 85 2.03 0.77 -18.39
CA ASP A 85 3.42 1.10 -18.64
C ASP A 85 4.23 0.92 -17.36
N ASP A 86 4.99 -0.16 -17.32
CA ASP A 86 5.85 -0.50 -16.17
C ASP A 86 6.88 0.59 -15.89
N LYS A 87 7.44 1.23 -16.93
CA LYS A 87 8.43 2.29 -16.76
C LYS A 87 7.81 3.55 -16.17
N ALA A 88 6.60 3.90 -16.62
CA ALA A 88 5.87 5.03 -16.05
C ALA A 88 5.48 4.77 -14.58
N TYR A 89 5.08 3.53 -14.25
CA TYR A 89 4.84 3.12 -12.86
C TYR A 89 6.09 3.26 -12.00
N GLU A 90 7.22 2.69 -12.45
CA GLU A 90 8.48 2.72 -11.71
C GLU A 90 8.99 4.15 -11.50
N ALA A 91 8.90 5.00 -12.50
CA ALA A 91 9.25 6.42 -12.38
C ALA A 91 8.36 7.14 -11.35
N ALA A 92 7.05 6.91 -11.40
CA ALA A 92 6.10 7.51 -10.46
C ALA A 92 6.30 7.00 -9.03
N ALA A 93 6.55 5.70 -8.85
CA ALA A 93 6.82 5.10 -7.55
C ALA A 93 8.11 5.65 -6.94
N LYS A 94 9.17 5.78 -7.75
CA LYS A 94 10.44 6.36 -7.31
C LYS A 94 10.30 7.83 -6.90
N GLU A 95 9.61 8.64 -7.67
CA GLU A 95 9.33 10.04 -7.34
C GLU A 95 8.54 10.16 -6.02
N LEU A 96 7.54 9.30 -5.84
CA LEU A 96 6.76 9.26 -4.61
C LEU A 96 7.61 8.83 -3.42
N ALA A 97 8.44 7.80 -3.58
CA ALA A 97 9.37 7.34 -2.54
C ALA A 97 10.34 8.46 -2.10
N GLN A 98 10.90 9.20 -3.05
CA GLN A 98 11.75 10.37 -2.75
C GLN A 98 10.98 11.45 -1.98
N SER A 99 9.72 11.68 -2.32
CA SER A 99 8.86 12.64 -1.62
C SER A 99 8.59 12.21 -0.18
N PHE A 100 8.35 10.92 0.06
CA PHE A 100 8.22 10.37 1.41
C PHE A 100 9.52 10.52 2.21
N ILE A 101 10.66 10.15 1.64
CA ILE A 101 11.97 10.28 2.30
C ILE A 101 12.24 11.75 2.68
N LYS A 102 11.97 12.69 1.75
CA LYS A 102 12.12 14.12 2.01
C LYS A 102 11.20 14.60 3.12
N ASN A 103 9.93 14.17 3.09
CA ASN A 103 8.96 14.57 4.11
C ASN A 103 9.29 13.97 5.48
N PHE A 104 9.81 12.73 5.52
CA PHE A 104 10.15 12.04 6.77
C PHE A 104 11.26 12.73 7.57
N LYS A 105 12.13 13.49 6.91
CA LYS A 105 13.18 14.28 7.58
C LYS A 105 12.66 15.29 8.61
N LYS A 106 11.37 15.62 8.56
CA LYS A 106 10.70 16.47 9.56
C LYS A 106 10.46 15.77 10.90
N TYR A 107 10.48 14.44 10.90
CA TYR A 107 10.23 13.63 12.08
C TYR A 107 11.57 13.19 12.67
N THR A 108 11.97 13.88 13.74
CA THR A 108 13.17 13.56 14.52
C THR A 108 12.83 12.59 15.66
N ASN A 109 13.82 11.89 16.17
CA ASN A 109 13.67 10.96 17.31
C ASN A 109 12.72 9.78 17.06
N MET A 110 12.70 9.25 15.83
CA MET A 110 11.99 8.01 15.52
C MET A 110 12.91 6.81 15.83
N PRO A 111 12.33 5.69 16.31
CA PRO A 111 13.06 4.44 16.46
C PRO A 111 13.69 3.98 15.13
N ASP A 112 14.87 3.37 15.20
CA ASP A 112 15.61 2.89 14.02
C ASP A 112 14.79 1.93 13.16
N ALA A 113 13.97 1.09 13.77
CA ALA A 113 13.07 0.19 13.07
C ALA A 113 12.10 0.93 12.14
N ILE A 114 11.59 2.11 12.56
CA ILE A 114 10.69 2.94 11.75
C ILE A 114 11.49 3.66 10.66
N VAL A 115 12.67 4.17 10.97
CA VAL A 115 13.55 4.84 9.99
C VAL A 115 13.92 3.87 8.87
N ASN A 116 14.30 2.64 9.22
CA ASN A 116 14.73 1.60 8.29
C ASN A 116 13.58 0.98 7.47
N ALA A 117 12.33 1.14 7.93
CA ALA A 117 11.14 0.69 7.22
C ALA A 117 10.69 1.65 6.10
N GLY A 118 11.37 2.78 5.93
CA GLY A 118 11.03 3.76 4.90
C GLY A 118 11.16 3.22 3.47
N PRO A 119 10.53 3.88 2.49
CA PRO A 119 10.59 3.46 1.10
C PRO A 119 12.00 3.58 0.53
N LYS A 120 12.30 2.71 -0.46
CA LYS A 120 13.58 2.71 -1.19
C LYS A 120 13.38 3.38 -2.55
N ALA A 121 14.19 4.40 -2.82
CA ALA A 121 14.14 5.19 -4.06
C ALA A 121 15.27 4.86 -5.05
N GLU A 122 15.97 3.75 -4.82
CA GLU A 122 17.06 3.29 -5.68
C GLU A 122 16.59 2.63 -6.96
#